data_afc8ff8cd35e1eea78f7168692c07adc
#
_entry.id   afc8ff8cd35e1eea78f7168692c07adc
#
_cell.length_a   1.000
_cell.length_b   1.000
_cell.length_c   1.000
_cell.angle_alpha   90.00
_cell.angle_beta   90.00
_cell.angle_gamma   90.00
#
_symmetry.space_group_name_H-M   'P 1'
#
loop_
_entity.id
_entity.type
_entity.pdbx_description
1 polymer ?
#
loop_
_entity_poly.entity_id
_entity_poly.type
_entity_poly.pdbx_seq_one_letter_code
_entity_poly.pdbx_strand_id
1 'polypeptide(L)' 'MATLTPDERQAIETTFFAGLTHAEAAARLNQPLGTIKTRIRSGLHKLRHALTEEGVQP' A
#
# COMPACT_ATOMS: atom_id res chain seq x y z
N MET A 1 16.71 4.61 0.59
CA MET A 1 15.42 4.56 1.30
C MET A 1 14.31 4.16 0.36
N ALA A 2 13.51 3.21 0.76
CA ALA A 2 12.40 2.75 -0.08
C ALA A 2 11.31 3.81 -0.08
N THR A 3 10.88 4.19 -1.28
CA THR A 3 9.86 5.21 -1.45
C THR A 3 8.67 4.59 -2.19
N LEU A 4 7.48 4.85 -1.69
CA LEU A 4 6.28 4.35 -2.34
C LEU A 4 6.06 5.06 -3.66
N THR A 5 5.64 4.30 -4.67
CA THR A 5 5.18 4.94 -5.90
C THR A 5 3.84 5.61 -5.60
N PRO A 6 3.43 6.60 -6.42
CA PRO A 6 2.12 7.22 -6.23
C PRO A 6 0.98 6.20 -6.24
N ASP A 7 1.08 5.16 -7.05
CA ASP A 7 0.05 4.13 -7.13
C ASP A 7 -0.02 3.31 -5.85
N GLU A 8 1.14 2.92 -5.31
CA GLU A 8 1.20 2.16 -4.05
C GLU A 8 0.65 3.00 -2.91
N ARG A 9 1.04 4.25 -2.85
CA ARG A 9 0.58 5.17 -1.82
C ARG A 9 -0.93 5.36 -1.89
N GLN A 10 -1.46 5.56 -3.10
CA GLN A 10 -2.89 5.75 -3.27
C GLN A 10 -3.69 4.51 -2.83
N ALA A 11 -3.20 3.33 -3.18
CA ALA A 11 -3.87 2.09 -2.79
C ALA A 11 -3.90 1.94 -1.28
N ILE A 12 -2.78 2.23 -0.61
CA ILE A 12 -2.70 2.12 0.84
C ILE A 12 -3.59 3.17 1.51
N GLU A 13 -3.54 4.41 1.06
CA GLU A 13 -4.35 5.46 1.66
C GLU A 13 -5.83 5.19 1.49
N THR A 14 -6.24 4.68 0.34
CA THR A 14 -7.64 4.41 0.09
C THR A 14 -8.15 3.28 0.99
N THR A 15 -7.32 2.27 1.27
CA THR A 15 -7.78 1.17 2.13
C THR A 15 -7.64 1.51 3.61
N PHE A 16 -6.50 2.02 4.04
CA PHE A 16 -6.25 2.19 5.47
C PHE A 16 -6.80 3.49 6.03
N PHE A 17 -6.71 4.58 5.29
CA PHE A 17 -7.18 5.86 5.81
C PHE A 17 -8.66 6.09 5.52
N ALA A 18 -9.14 5.67 4.35
CA ALA A 18 -10.55 5.80 4.02
C ALA A 18 -11.38 4.66 4.57
N GLY A 19 -10.75 3.60 5.07
CA GLY A 19 -11.47 2.48 5.67
C GLY A 19 -12.18 1.58 4.69
N LEU A 20 -11.65 1.46 3.48
CA LEU A 20 -12.29 0.64 2.44
C LEU A 20 -11.64 -0.74 2.39
N THR A 21 -12.44 -1.74 2.00
CA THR A 21 -11.87 -3.04 1.68
C THR A 21 -11.08 -2.94 0.37
N HIS A 22 -10.27 -3.97 0.09
CA HIS A 22 -9.52 -4.01 -1.17
C HIS A 22 -10.45 -3.92 -2.37
N ALA A 23 -11.58 -4.62 -2.32
CA ALA A 23 -12.54 -4.60 -3.42
C ALA A 23 -13.16 -3.20 -3.57
N GLU A 24 -13.47 -2.56 -2.45
CA GLU A 24 -14.02 -1.21 -2.49
C GLU A 24 -13.00 -0.21 -3.02
N ALA A 25 -11.75 -0.35 -2.61
CA ALA A 25 -10.69 0.51 -3.10
C ALA A 25 -10.48 0.33 -4.60
N ALA A 26 -10.54 -0.92 -5.06
CA ALA A 26 -10.40 -1.21 -6.49
C ALA A 26 -11.51 -0.51 -7.29
N ALA A 27 -12.72 -0.58 -6.78
CA ALA A 27 -13.85 0.09 -7.44
C ALA A 27 -13.67 1.61 -7.41
N ARG A 28 -13.25 2.15 -6.26
CA ARG A 28 -13.05 3.58 -6.11
C ARG A 28 -11.99 4.11 -7.07
N LEU A 29 -10.90 3.37 -7.22
CA LEU A 29 -9.77 3.78 -8.04
C LEU A 29 -9.90 3.30 -9.48
N ASN A 30 -10.98 2.58 -9.78
CA ASN A 30 -11.23 2.05 -11.13
C ASN A 30 -10.07 1.17 -11.60
N GLN A 31 -9.63 0.29 -10.71
CA GLN A 31 -8.51 -0.62 -10.95
C GLN A 31 -8.93 -2.05 -10.67
N PRO A 32 -8.32 -3.03 -11.33
CA PRO A 32 -8.59 -4.44 -11.00
C PRO A 32 -8.20 -4.75 -9.55
N LEU A 33 -8.97 -5.63 -8.92
CA LEU A 33 -8.70 -6.01 -7.54
C LEU A 33 -7.30 -6.58 -7.36
N GLY A 34 -6.84 -7.42 -8.28
CA GLY A 34 -5.49 -7.98 -8.21
C GLY A 34 -4.42 -6.92 -8.24
N THR A 35 -4.64 -5.86 -9.01
CA THR A 35 -3.71 -4.75 -9.09
C THR A 35 -3.63 -4.03 -7.73
N ILE A 36 -4.78 -3.78 -7.11
CA ILE A 36 -4.82 -3.12 -5.81
C ILE A 36 -4.12 -3.98 -4.76
N LYS A 37 -4.40 -5.28 -4.72
CA LYS A 37 -3.76 -6.18 -3.77
C LYS A 37 -2.24 -6.17 -3.93
N THR A 38 -1.76 -6.22 -5.17
CA THR A 38 -0.33 -6.21 -5.44
C THR A 38 0.31 -4.90 -4.99
N ARG A 39 -0.34 -3.79 -5.26
CA ARG A 39 0.20 -2.48 -4.89
C ARG A 39 0.25 -2.31 -3.38
N ILE A 40 -0.79 -2.76 -2.67
CA ILE A 40 -0.81 -2.69 -1.21
C ILE A 40 0.30 -3.57 -0.63
N ARG A 41 0.42 -4.81 -1.13
CA ARG A 41 1.45 -5.71 -0.64
C ARG A 41 2.84 -5.14 -0.87
N SER A 42 3.09 -4.63 -2.07
CA SER A 42 4.38 -4.04 -2.42
C SER A 42 4.69 -2.82 -1.55
N GLY A 43 3.70 -1.95 -1.37
CA GLY A 43 3.87 -0.76 -0.56
C GLY A 43 4.15 -1.08 0.89
N LEU A 44 3.39 -2.02 1.47
CA LEU A 44 3.61 -2.42 2.85
C LEU A 44 4.97 -3.08 3.03
N HIS A 45 5.41 -3.85 2.06
CA HIS A 45 6.72 -4.47 2.09
C HIS A 45 7.83 -3.40 2.13
N LYS A 46 7.68 -2.37 1.31
CA LYS A 46 8.65 -1.27 1.29
C LYS A 46 8.66 -0.51 2.62
N LEU A 47 7.51 -0.25 3.18
CA LEU A 47 7.43 0.44 4.47
C LEU A 47 8.09 -0.38 5.56
N ARG A 48 7.81 -1.67 5.60
CA ARG A 48 8.41 -2.55 6.59
C ARG A 48 9.94 -2.57 6.45
N HIS A 49 10.42 -2.62 5.22
CA HIS A 49 11.85 -2.62 4.95
C HIS A 49 12.51 -1.33 5.40
N ALA A 50 11.86 -0.20 5.13
CA ALA A 50 12.39 1.09 5.53
C ALA A 50 12.49 1.21 7.05
N LEU A 51 11.48 0.75 7.77
CA LEU A 51 11.49 0.79 9.23
C LEU A 51 12.63 -0.06 9.79
N THR A 52 12.83 -1.24 9.20
CA THR A 52 13.90 -2.13 9.64
C THR A 52 15.26 -1.52 9.39
N GLU A 53 15.44 -0.92 8.22
CA GLU A 53 16.73 -0.32 7.85
C GLU A 53 17.07 0.89 8.68
N GLU A 54 16.07 1.56 9.22
CA GLU A 54 16.31 2.76 10.02
C GLU A 54 16.52 2.44 11.50
N GLY A 55 16.81 1.19 11.80
CA GLY A 55 17.18 0.81 13.14
C GLY A 55 16.03 0.46 14.06
N VAL A 56 14.84 0.34 13.53
CA VAL A 56 13.69 -0.10 14.32
C VAL A 56 13.77 -1.61 14.42
N GLN A 57 14.54 -2.08 15.37
CA GLN A 57 14.77 -3.51 15.53
C GLN A 57 13.86 -4.09 16.60
N PRO A 58 13.27 -5.23 16.33
CA PRO A 58 12.51 -5.93 17.36
C PRO A 58 13.39 -6.43 18.48
#